data_0ed459c81c42885031824d7335fb92a4
#
_entry.id   0ed459c81c42885031824d7335fb92a4
#
_cell.length_a   1.000
_cell.length_b   1.000
_cell.length_c   1.000
_cell.angle_alpha   90.00
_cell.angle_beta   90.00
_cell.angle_gamma   90.00
#
_symmetry.space_group_name_H-M   'P 1'
#
loop_
_entity.id
_entity.type
_entity.pdbx_description
1 polymer ?
#
loop_
_entity_poly.entity_id
_entity_poly.type
_entity_poly.pdbx_seq_one_letter_code
_entity_poly.pdbx_strand_id
1 'polypeptide(L)'
;MSTDTPPLPDDTTRSGGDITVNGRITPLGDVTPHTTALEWLRGRGLTGCKEGCGEGECGACAVLVARPGFDSPTEWVAVNACLLPVAALDAQEIRTAEGLGSPDRLHPVQHEMAVRGGSQCGYCTPGFVCSMAAEYYRAGRRASPDGDVTGHDKGPNGFDLDALSGNLCRCTGYRPIRDAAFALGPPVPDDQLVQRQQAPTAPPRPVRLRHGGREFVRPASLPDALRRLREQPTATVVAGSTDWGVQVNLQGARAESVLAIDRLAELRKLMITPESIEVGAGLTLSEIERRLAGRVPLLAHMFPLFASRLIRNRATIGGNLGTGSPVGDTAPVLLALAAEVILVSVDGERRVPLADYFTGYRRSVRRSDELIRAVRIPRPLAGLVAFHKIAKRRFDDVTSVAVGFALDVVGGTVTRARIGLGGVAATPIRARATEAALEGNPWSAATVAAAARSLRREGTPQDDHRSSAEYRAAMLGQSLLKLYAENPAPYEITAVPGGRIAAATEHQAERRPRNERAV
;
A
#
# COMPACT_ATOMS: atom_id res chain seq x y z
N MET A 1 31.70 12.09 44.00
CA MET A 1 32.35 11.40 42.85
C MET A 1 31.44 11.64 41.66
N SER A 2 31.81 12.63 40.86
CA SER A 2 31.09 13.01 39.64
C SER A 2 31.47 12.00 38.56
N THR A 3 30.49 11.27 38.04
CA THR A 3 30.69 10.38 36.90
C THR A 3 30.50 11.18 35.60
N ASP A 4 31.60 11.79 35.17
CA ASP A 4 31.69 12.31 33.80
C ASP A 4 31.59 11.17 32.81
N THR A 5 30.43 10.96 32.24
CA THR A 5 30.26 10.13 31.05
C THR A 5 30.77 10.93 29.85
N PRO A 6 31.77 10.45 29.10
CA PRO A 6 32.29 11.18 27.95
C PRO A 6 31.17 11.40 26.93
N PRO A 7 31.13 12.55 26.23
CA PRO A 7 30.19 12.79 25.15
C PRO A 7 30.42 11.72 24.06
N LEU A 8 29.32 11.13 23.62
CA LEU A 8 29.32 10.20 22.48
C LEU A 8 29.95 10.90 21.27
N PRO A 9 30.71 10.16 20.41
CA PRO A 9 31.39 10.76 19.28
C PRO A 9 30.42 11.46 18.37
N ASP A 10 30.79 12.66 18.02
CA ASP A 10 30.07 13.61 17.18
C ASP A 10 29.65 12.96 15.86
N ASP A 11 28.44 13.20 15.52
CA ASP A 11 27.58 12.80 14.39
C ASP A 11 28.38 12.55 13.08
N THR A 12 28.73 11.30 12.79
CA THR A 12 29.32 10.87 11.51
C THR A 12 28.31 10.93 10.34
N THR A 13 27.35 11.83 10.42
CA THR A 13 26.38 12.08 9.34
C THR A 13 27.09 12.83 8.21
N ARG A 14 27.25 12.16 7.06
CA ARG A 14 27.79 12.80 5.85
C ARG A 14 26.94 14.01 5.47
N SER A 15 27.58 15.13 5.19
CA SER A 15 26.96 16.36 4.67
C SER A 15 26.59 16.25 3.18
N GLY A 16 26.68 15.08 2.54
CA GLY A 16 26.31 14.82 1.16
C GLY A 16 25.92 13.35 0.97
N GLY A 17 24.89 13.12 0.17
CA GLY A 17 24.42 11.79 -0.23
C GLY A 17 24.71 11.49 -1.69
N ASP A 18 24.57 10.24 -2.09
CA ASP A 18 24.67 9.78 -3.48
C ASP A 18 23.59 8.76 -3.80
N ILE A 19 23.20 8.70 -5.06
CA ILE A 19 22.25 7.72 -5.62
C ILE A 19 22.92 7.06 -6.82
N THR A 20 22.77 5.76 -6.98
CA THR A 20 23.14 5.11 -8.24
C THR A 20 21.98 5.27 -9.24
N VAL A 21 22.18 6.06 -10.29
CA VAL A 21 21.19 6.28 -11.33
C VAL A 21 21.66 5.65 -12.63
N ASN A 22 20.87 4.73 -13.19
CA ASN A 22 21.17 4.05 -14.44
C ASN A 22 22.59 3.44 -14.46
N GLY A 23 23.04 2.91 -13.29
CA GLY A 23 24.36 2.30 -13.11
C GLY A 23 25.51 3.30 -12.81
N ARG A 24 25.22 4.59 -12.67
CA ARG A 24 26.23 5.62 -12.36
C ARG A 24 25.96 6.22 -10.98
N ILE A 25 26.99 6.27 -10.14
CA ILE A 25 26.92 6.97 -8.84
C ILE A 25 26.82 8.47 -9.14
N THR A 26 25.77 9.09 -8.61
CA THR A 26 25.42 10.49 -8.86
C THR A 26 25.23 11.20 -7.52
N PRO A 27 26.00 12.24 -7.20
CA PRO A 27 25.81 13.01 -5.99
C PRO A 27 24.41 13.64 -5.94
N LEU A 28 23.79 13.66 -4.77
CA LEU A 28 22.52 14.36 -4.55
C LEU A 28 22.64 15.83 -4.86
N GLY A 29 23.80 16.42 -4.54
CA GLY A 29 24.03 17.85 -4.68
C GLY A 29 23.27 18.66 -3.62
N ASP A 30 23.04 19.92 -3.92
CA ASP A 30 22.35 20.86 -3.05
C ASP A 30 20.83 20.70 -3.21
N VAL A 31 20.24 19.77 -2.43
CA VAL A 31 18.81 19.45 -2.46
C VAL A 31 18.14 19.86 -1.16
N THR A 32 16.90 20.34 -1.26
CA THR A 32 16.06 20.62 -0.11
C THR A 32 15.43 19.33 0.44
N PRO A 33 14.94 19.29 1.67
CA PRO A 33 14.14 18.17 2.19
C PRO A 33 12.88 17.85 1.38
N HIS A 34 12.47 18.79 0.52
CA HIS A 34 11.22 18.73 -0.26
C HIS A 34 11.46 18.47 -1.74
N THR A 35 12.71 18.53 -2.20
CA THR A 35 13.05 18.23 -3.60
C THR A 35 12.62 16.80 -3.90
N THR A 36 11.70 16.63 -4.87
CA THR A 36 11.23 15.30 -5.26
C THR A 36 12.25 14.58 -6.14
N ALA A 37 12.20 13.25 -6.16
CA ALA A 37 13.03 12.47 -7.07
C ALA A 37 12.73 12.81 -8.55
N LEU A 38 11.46 13.11 -8.87
CA LEU A 38 11.05 13.55 -10.20
C LEU A 38 11.76 14.85 -10.60
N GLU A 39 11.67 15.88 -9.76
CA GLU A 39 12.30 17.18 -10.00
C GLU A 39 13.82 17.02 -10.16
N TRP A 40 14.45 16.27 -9.27
CA TRP A 40 15.89 16.01 -9.27
C TRP A 40 16.36 15.27 -10.55
N LEU A 41 15.63 14.25 -11.01
CA LEU A 41 15.93 13.50 -12.23
C LEU A 41 15.80 14.40 -13.46
N ARG A 42 14.72 15.15 -13.56
CA ARG A 42 14.49 16.07 -14.68
C ARG A 42 15.54 17.18 -14.76
N GLY A 43 15.95 17.72 -13.61
CA GLY A 43 17.05 18.69 -13.51
C GLY A 43 18.41 18.15 -14.00
N ARG A 44 18.55 16.82 -14.17
CA ARG A 44 19.73 16.14 -14.72
C ARG A 44 19.56 15.63 -16.15
N GLY A 45 18.50 16.07 -16.83
CA GLY A 45 18.23 15.71 -18.22
C GLY A 45 17.52 14.36 -18.39
N LEU A 46 17.17 13.64 -17.31
CA LEU A 46 16.41 12.40 -17.38
C LEU A 46 14.91 12.72 -17.49
N THR A 47 14.51 13.22 -18.65
CA THR A 47 13.19 13.81 -18.92
C THR A 47 12.13 12.79 -19.32
N GLY A 48 12.48 11.53 -19.48
CA GLY A 48 11.52 10.42 -19.62
C GLY A 48 10.59 10.30 -18.42
N CYS A 49 11.10 10.56 -17.22
CA CYS A 49 10.28 10.69 -16.03
C CYS A 49 9.47 12.01 -16.10
N LYS A 50 8.13 11.93 -16.12
CA LYS A 50 7.25 13.09 -16.40
C LYS A 50 6.31 13.41 -15.25
N GLU A 51 5.99 14.69 -15.12
CA GLU A 51 4.97 15.16 -14.21
C GLU A 51 3.61 15.20 -14.92
N GLY A 52 2.66 14.39 -14.43
CA GLY A 52 1.29 14.40 -14.96
C GLY A 52 0.26 14.87 -13.94
N CYS A 53 0.36 14.42 -12.68
CA CYS A 53 -0.61 14.75 -11.64
C CYS A 53 0.01 15.34 -10.37
N GLY A 54 1.26 15.02 -10.04
CA GLY A 54 1.91 15.42 -8.78
C GLY A 54 1.39 14.70 -7.52
N GLU A 55 0.45 13.78 -7.66
CA GLU A 55 -0.26 13.11 -6.53
C GLU A 55 -0.17 11.58 -6.54
N GLY A 56 0.60 11.01 -7.49
CA GLY A 56 0.84 9.56 -7.53
C GLY A 56 -0.20 8.74 -8.30
N GLU A 57 -1.20 9.35 -8.93
CA GLU A 57 -2.31 8.69 -9.61
C GLU A 57 -2.00 8.29 -11.07
N CYS A 58 -1.20 9.09 -11.78
CA CYS A 58 -1.03 8.90 -13.24
C CYS A 58 0.12 7.99 -13.64
N GLY A 59 1.08 7.74 -12.76
CA GLY A 59 2.25 6.89 -13.01
C GLY A 59 3.24 7.35 -14.07
N ALA A 60 3.07 8.56 -14.68
CA ALA A 60 3.99 9.09 -15.70
C ALA A 60 5.41 9.36 -15.16
N CYS A 61 5.54 9.46 -13.84
CA CYS A 61 6.80 9.64 -13.11
C CYS A 61 7.41 8.32 -12.60
N ALA A 62 6.86 7.15 -12.95
CA ALA A 62 7.34 5.89 -12.39
C ALA A 62 8.81 5.63 -12.74
N VAL A 63 9.55 5.14 -11.75
CA VAL A 63 10.94 4.68 -11.85
C VAL A 63 11.10 3.35 -11.13
N LEU A 64 12.12 2.57 -11.46
CA LEU A 64 12.50 1.38 -10.71
C LEU A 64 13.45 1.73 -9.58
N VAL A 65 13.22 1.14 -8.42
CA VAL A 65 14.15 1.19 -7.28
C VAL A 65 14.58 -0.22 -6.92
N ALA A 66 15.88 -0.44 -6.75
CA ALA A 66 16.40 -1.68 -6.21
C ALA A 66 16.07 -1.76 -4.71
N ARG A 67 15.35 -2.79 -4.30
CA ARG A 67 14.94 -3.03 -2.91
C ARG A 67 15.45 -4.40 -2.44
N PRO A 68 15.68 -4.60 -1.13
CA PRO A 68 15.85 -5.95 -0.61
C PRO A 68 14.69 -6.82 -1.07
N GLY A 69 14.99 -7.91 -1.73
CA GLY A 69 13.98 -8.77 -2.32
C GLY A 69 13.38 -9.75 -1.32
N PHE A 70 12.30 -10.39 -1.73
CA PHE A 70 11.63 -11.45 -0.99
C PHE A 70 12.09 -12.84 -1.45
N ASP A 71 12.15 -13.02 -2.78
CA ASP A 71 12.55 -14.28 -3.42
C ASP A 71 13.95 -14.22 -4.05
N SER A 72 14.61 -13.08 -3.99
CA SER A 72 15.97 -12.81 -4.47
C SER A 72 16.64 -11.78 -3.58
N PRO A 73 17.99 -11.67 -3.57
CA PRO A 73 18.68 -10.65 -2.77
C PRO A 73 18.22 -9.21 -3.06
N THR A 74 17.87 -8.93 -4.32
CA THR A 74 17.35 -7.63 -4.76
C THR A 74 16.15 -7.82 -5.69
N GLU A 75 15.16 -6.95 -5.57
CA GLU A 75 14.02 -6.83 -6.46
C GLU A 75 13.95 -5.43 -7.05
N TRP A 76 13.49 -5.33 -8.31
CA TRP A 76 13.15 -4.07 -8.94
C TRP A 76 11.70 -3.71 -8.64
N VAL A 77 11.49 -2.59 -7.97
CA VAL A 77 10.17 -2.15 -7.54
C VAL A 77 9.84 -0.82 -8.19
N ALA A 78 8.74 -0.75 -8.91
CA ALA A 78 8.26 0.51 -9.50
C ALA A 78 7.65 1.41 -8.42
N VAL A 79 7.99 2.71 -8.46
CA VAL A 79 7.51 3.72 -7.51
C VAL A 79 7.29 5.07 -8.19
N ASN A 80 6.41 5.89 -7.62
CA ASN A 80 6.16 7.26 -8.10
C ASN A 80 7.26 8.23 -7.65
N ALA A 81 8.08 8.70 -8.57
CA ALA A 81 9.16 9.65 -8.26
C ALA A 81 8.66 11.03 -7.81
N CYS A 82 7.45 11.44 -8.18
CA CYS A 82 6.86 12.72 -7.76
C CYS A 82 6.54 12.79 -6.27
N LEU A 83 6.36 11.64 -5.59
CA LEU A 83 6.00 11.59 -4.18
C LEU A 83 7.20 11.38 -3.24
N LEU A 84 8.37 11.04 -3.81
CA LEU A 84 9.54 10.70 -3.02
C LEU A 84 10.44 11.91 -2.82
N PRO A 85 10.77 12.32 -1.58
CA PRO A 85 11.93 13.17 -1.34
C PRO A 85 13.18 12.47 -1.89
N VAL A 86 13.94 13.16 -2.72
CA VAL A 86 15.15 12.57 -3.33
C VAL A 86 16.16 12.15 -2.25
N ALA A 87 16.23 12.87 -1.14
CA ALA A 87 17.05 12.53 0.01
C ALA A 87 16.73 11.14 0.60
N ALA A 88 15.48 10.66 0.45
CA ALA A 88 15.09 9.32 0.89
C ALA A 88 15.70 8.22 0.01
N LEU A 89 16.23 8.55 -1.16
CA LEU A 89 16.89 7.60 -2.08
C LEU A 89 18.41 7.53 -1.87
N ASP A 90 18.97 8.24 -0.90
CA ASP A 90 20.40 8.13 -0.59
C ASP A 90 20.84 6.67 -0.41
N ALA A 91 22.00 6.32 -0.97
CA ALA A 91 22.57 4.97 -1.03
C ALA A 91 21.66 3.93 -1.71
N GLN A 92 20.70 4.34 -2.53
CA GLN A 92 19.86 3.42 -3.30
C GLN A 92 20.21 3.47 -4.79
N GLU A 93 19.78 2.42 -5.48
CA GLU A 93 19.90 2.32 -6.93
C GLU A 93 18.53 2.49 -7.57
N ILE A 94 18.48 3.35 -8.60
CA ILE A 94 17.29 3.59 -9.40
C ILE A 94 17.56 3.40 -10.89
N ARG A 95 16.53 2.99 -11.62
CA ARG A 95 16.53 2.94 -13.08
C ARG A 95 15.36 3.77 -13.60
N THR A 96 15.63 4.63 -14.56
CA THR A 96 14.61 5.32 -15.35
C THR A 96 14.40 4.57 -16.66
N ALA A 97 13.40 4.96 -17.44
CA ALA A 97 13.16 4.34 -18.74
C ALA A 97 14.36 4.45 -19.69
N GLU A 98 15.13 5.54 -19.60
CA GLU A 98 16.38 5.75 -20.36
C GLU A 98 17.49 4.76 -19.95
N GLY A 99 17.44 4.24 -18.73
CA GLY A 99 18.42 3.29 -18.22
C GLY A 99 18.11 1.81 -18.49
N LEU A 100 17.00 1.53 -19.19
CA LEU A 100 16.60 0.15 -19.53
C LEU A 100 17.19 -0.30 -20.90
N GLY A 101 17.17 0.57 -21.90
CA GLY A 101 17.68 0.27 -23.22
C GLY A 101 18.14 1.53 -23.96
N SER A 102 18.61 1.36 -25.18
CA SER A 102 19.02 2.45 -26.08
C SER A 102 18.23 2.38 -27.40
N PRO A 103 18.25 3.43 -28.24
CA PRO A 103 17.59 3.38 -29.56
C PRO A 103 18.04 2.20 -30.42
N ASP A 104 19.32 1.82 -30.33
CA ASP A 104 19.90 0.73 -31.12
C ASP A 104 19.66 -0.65 -30.48
N ARG A 105 19.34 -0.69 -29.18
CA ARG A 105 19.08 -1.93 -28.42
C ARG A 105 17.99 -1.67 -27.38
N LEU A 106 16.76 -1.72 -27.82
CA LEU A 106 15.60 -1.60 -26.94
C LEU A 106 15.54 -2.73 -25.94
N HIS A 107 15.16 -2.39 -24.71
CA HIS A 107 14.77 -3.38 -23.73
C HIS A 107 13.51 -4.14 -24.20
N PRO A 108 13.33 -5.44 -23.88
CA PRO A 108 12.14 -6.20 -24.33
C PRO A 108 10.80 -5.49 -24.08
N VAL A 109 10.65 -4.83 -22.93
CA VAL A 109 9.45 -4.02 -22.61
C VAL A 109 9.29 -2.85 -23.57
N GLN A 110 10.37 -2.13 -23.87
CA GLN A 110 10.34 -1.00 -24.81
C GLN A 110 10.03 -1.48 -26.24
N HIS A 111 10.61 -2.60 -26.63
CA HIS A 111 10.35 -3.23 -27.94
C HIS A 111 8.88 -3.62 -28.10
N GLU A 112 8.31 -4.38 -27.13
CA GLU A 112 6.91 -4.82 -27.22
C GLU A 112 5.94 -3.62 -27.21
N MET A 113 6.23 -2.59 -26.41
CA MET A 113 5.44 -1.35 -26.41
C MET A 113 5.48 -0.65 -27.78
N ALA A 114 6.63 -0.65 -28.46
CA ALA A 114 6.78 -0.03 -29.79
C ALA A 114 6.05 -0.83 -30.88
N VAL A 115 6.32 -2.13 -30.99
CA VAL A 115 5.80 -2.96 -32.09
C VAL A 115 4.29 -3.22 -31.99
N ARG A 116 3.70 -3.14 -30.80
CA ARG A 116 2.26 -3.36 -30.59
C ARG A 116 1.46 -2.06 -30.51
N GLY A 117 2.10 -0.90 -30.73
CA GLY A 117 1.41 0.39 -30.69
C GLY A 117 0.98 0.80 -29.27
N GLY A 118 1.68 0.34 -28.24
CA GLY A 118 1.44 0.71 -26.84
C GLY A 118 1.81 2.17 -26.52
N SER A 119 2.36 2.90 -27.48
CA SER A 119 2.73 4.32 -27.38
C SER A 119 2.16 5.11 -28.55
N GLN A 120 1.44 6.20 -28.27
CA GLN A 120 0.99 7.16 -29.28
C GLN A 120 1.62 8.54 -29.03
N CYS A 121 1.09 9.36 -28.12
CA CYS A 121 1.70 10.64 -27.80
C CYS A 121 3.04 10.51 -27.03
N GLY A 122 3.32 9.36 -26.43
CA GLY A 122 4.56 9.03 -25.73
C GLY A 122 4.67 9.58 -24.31
N TYR A 123 3.70 10.37 -23.83
CA TYR A 123 3.82 11.04 -22.52
C TYR A 123 3.84 10.05 -21.35
N CYS A 124 2.93 9.10 -21.31
CA CYS A 124 2.83 8.07 -20.26
C CYS A 124 3.80 6.90 -20.47
N THR A 125 4.35 6.74 -21.68
CA THR A 125 5.11 5.55 -22.09
C THR A 125 6.28 5.22 -21.18
N PRO A 126 7.16 6.17 -20.77
CA PRO A 126 8.27 5.84 -19.86
C PRO A 126 7.81 5.31 -18.52
N GLY A 127 6.71 5.83 -17.98
CA GLY A 127 6.12 5.34 -16.73
C GLY A 127 5.59 3.90 -16.85
N PHE A 128 4.85 3.59 -17.92
CA PHE A 128 4.42 2.21 -18.21
C PHE A 128 5.61 1.27 -18.40
N VAL A 129 6.65 1.71 -19.09
CA VAL A 129 7.87 0.92 -19.31
C VAL A 129 8.52 0.56 -17.96
N CYS A 130 8.63 1.50 -17.02
CA CYS A 130 9.17 1.21 -15.69
C CYS A 130 8.28 0.26 -14.89
N SER A 131 6.96 0.47 -14.86
CA SER A 131 6.03 -0.42 -14.15
C SER A 131 6.02 -1.82 -14.76
N MET A 132 6.03 -1.90 -16.09
CA MET A 132 6.06 -3.17 -16.82
C MET A 132 7.40 -3.90 -16.61
N ALA A 133 8.53 -3.18 -16.55
CA ALA A 133 9.83 -3.76 -16.27
C ALA A 133 9.93 -4.33 -14.85
N ALA A 134 9.32 -3.68 -13.84
CA ALA A 134 9.25 -4.24 -12.50
C ALA A 134 8.58 -5.61 -12.49
N GLU A 135 7.47 -5.77 -13.21
CA GLU A 135 6.76 -7.04 -13.32
C GLU A 135 7.50 -8.04 -14.25
N TYR A 136 8.17 -7.55 -15.29
CA TYR A 136 9.01 -8.38 -16.16
C TYR A 136 10.10 -9.10 -15.36
N TYR A 137 10.73 -8.41 -14.42
CA TYR A 137 11.79 -8.95 -13.55
C TYR A 137 11.27 -9.60 -12.26
N ARG A 138 9.94 -9.69 -12.06
CA ARG A 138 9.40 -10.31 -10.84
C ARG A 138 9.83 -11.76 -10.73
N ALA A 139 10.46 -12.12 -9.62
CA ALA A 139 10.82 -13.49 -9.33
C ALA A 139 9.59 -14.41 -9.36
N GLY A 140 9.72 -15.59 -9.94
CA GLY A 140 8.65 -16.56 -10.03
C GLY A 140 7.55 -16.24 -11.06
N ARG A 141 7.70 -15.19 -11.90
CA ARG A 141 6.81 -14.99 -13.05
C ARG A 141 6.99 -16.16 -14.04
N ARG A 142 5.96 -16.97 -14.22
CA ARG A 142 5.97 -18.13 -15.11
C ARG A 142 4.72 -18.11 -15.97
N ALA A 143 4.87 -18.55 -17.23
CA ALA A 143 3.72 -18.86 -18.07
C ALA A 143 2.88 -19.95 -17.37
N SER A 144 1.56 -19.78 -17.36
CA SER A 144 0.65 -20.83 -16.96
C SER A 144 0.31 -21.66 -18.20
N PRO A 145 0.66 -22.97 -18.24
CA PRO A 145 0.36 -23.82 -19.40
C PRO A 145 -1.14 -23.94 -19.68
N ASP A 146 -1.96 -23.84 -18.63
CA ASP A 146 -3.42 -24.02 -18.69
C ASP A 146 -4.19 -22.70 -18.76
N GLY A 147 -3.44 -21.56 -18.92
CA GLY A 147 -4.05 -20.24 -18.92
C GLY A 147 -5.02 -20.12 -17.75
N ASP A 148 -4.51 -19.86 -16.53
CA ASP A 148 -5.41 -19.56 -15.42
C ASP A 148 -6.18 -18.26 -15.75
N VAL A 149 -7.22 -18.41 -16.57
CA VAL A 149 -8.15 -17.36 -17.02
C VAL A 149 -9.20 -17.05 -15.95
N THR A 150 -9.01 -17.49 -14.71
CA THR A 150 -9.96 -17.25 -13.62
C THR A 150 -9.99 -15.78 -13.17
N GLY A 151 -9.03 -14.94 -13.66
CA GLY A 151 -9.08 -13.48 -13.51
C GLY A 151 -8.60 -12.81 -14.79
N HIS A 152 -9.32 -11.79 -15.26
CA HIS A 152 -8.97 -10.97 -16.45
C HIS A 152 -7.64 -10.22 -16.33
N ASP A 153 -6.95 -10.33 -15.19
CA ASP A 153 -5.82 -9.49 -14.80
C ASP A 153 -4.46 -10.19 -14.98
N LYS A 154 -4.43 -11.53 -15.26
CA LYS A 154 -3.18 -12.27 -15.54
C LYS A 154 -3.09 -12.74 -16.98
N GLY A 155 -1.95 -12.49 -17.61
CA GLY A 155 -1.65 -12.95 -18.95
C GLY A 155 -1.14 -14.39 -19.00
N PRO A 156 -1.17 -15.01 -20.22
CA PRO A 156 -0.70 -16.37 -20.41
C PRO A 156 0.80 -16.54 -20.10
N ASN A 157 1.57 -15.45 -20.13
CA ASN A 157 2.98 -15.40 -19.75
C ASN A 157 3.21 -15.16 -18.24
N GLY A 158 2.14 -15.21 -17.42
CA GLY A 158 2.19 -14.96 -15.99
C GLY A 158 2.34 -13.48 -15.59
N PHE A 159 2.21 -12.56 -16.55
CA PHE A 159 2.23 -11.12 -16.27
C PHE A 159 0.94 -10.70 -15.54
N ASP A 160 1.09 -10.01 -14.42
CA ASP A 160 -0.02 -9.49 -13.61
C ASP A 160 -0.29 -8.02 -13.98
N LEU A 161 -1.46 -7.72 -14.55
CA LEU A 161 -1.84 -6.37 -14.96
C LEU A 161 -2.02 -5.41 -13.78
N ASP A 162 -2.21 -5.91 -12.55
CA ASP A 162 -2.22 -5.05 -11.37
C ASP A 162 -0.89 -4.26 -11.22
N ALA A 163 0.21 -4.77 -11.76
CA ALA A 163 1.47 -4.04 -11.84
C ALA A 163 1.37 -2.70 -12.59
N LEU A 164 0.36 -2.54 -13.45
CA LEU A 164 0.10 -1.34 -14.24
C LEU A 164 -1.06 -0.49 -13.69
N SER A 165 -1.65 -0.87 -12.56
CA SER A 165 -2.87 -0.23 -12.01
C SER A 165 -2.70 1.26 -11.72
N GLY A 166 -1.49 1.73 -11.43
CA GLY A 166 -1.17 3.14 -11.18
C GLY A 166 -0.66 3.91 -12.41
N ASN A 167 -0.89 3.41 -13.62
CA ASN A 167 -0.46 4.07 -14.85
C ASN A 167 -1.67 4.44 -15.72
N LEU A 168 -1.79 5.72 -16.09
CA LEU A 168 -2.88 6.23 -16.93
C LEU A 168 -2.39 6.55 -18.35
N CYS A 169 -3.20 6.14 -19.34
CA CYS A 169 -3.01 6.49 -20.73
C CYS A 169 -4.32 7.03 -21.32
N ARG A 170 -4.26 8.16 -22.01
CA ARG A 170 -5.44 8.77 -22.66
C ARG A 170 -5.60 8.37 -24.12
N CYS A 171 -4.52 7.96 -24.77
CA CYS A 171 -4.47 7.82 -26.23
C CYS A 171 -4.82 6.41 -26.73
N THR A 172 -4.30 5.35 -26.07
CA THR A 172 -4.25 3.99 -26.63
C THR A 172 -5.47 3.13 -26.33
N GLY A 173 -6.29 3.51 -25.33
CA GLY A 173 -7.38 2.66 -24.83
C GLY A 173 -6.88 1.39 -24.11
N TYR A 174 -5.61 1.35 -23.71
CA TYR A 174 -4.94 0.32 -22.90
C TYR A 174 -4.72 -1.04 -23.57
N ARG A 175 -5.52 -1.46 -24.56
CA ARG A 175 -5.39 -2.78 -25.19
C ARG A 175 -3.99 -3.04 -25.76
N PRO A 176 -3.38 -2.14 -26.56
CA PRO A 176 -2.03 -2.35 -27.06
C PRO A 176 -0.97 -2.45 -25.95
N ILE A 177 -1.17 -1.74 -24.84
CA ILE A 177 -0.28 -1.81 -23.67
C ILE A 177 -0.40 -3.18 -22.99
N ARG A 178 -1.63 -3.68 -22.79
CA ARG A 178 -1.89 -5.02 -22.25
C ARG A 178 -1.29 -6.09 -23.18
N ASP A 179 -1.49 -5.96 -24.48
CA ASP A 179 -1.00 -6.91 -25.47
C ASP A 179 0.54 -6.92 -25.49
N ALA A 180 1.19 -5.75 -25.28
CA ALA A 180 2.63 -5.66 -25.08
C ALA A 180 3.09 -6.40 -23.81
N ALA A 181 2.38 -6.21 -22.68
CA ALA A 181 2.69 -6.88 -21.43
C ALA A 181 2.56 -8.41 -21.54
N PHE A 182 1.53 -8.89 -22.23
CA PHE A 182 1.26 -10.34 -22.42
C PHE A 182 2.17 -11.00 -23.44
N ALA A 183 2.86 -10.22 -24.27
CA ALA A 183 3.83 -10.73 -25.22
C ALA A 183 5.24 -10.92 -24.64
N LEU A 184 5.51 -10.37 -23.44
CA LEU A 184 6.83 -10.44 -22.81
C LEU A 184 7.22 -11.89 -22.50
N GLY A 185 8.33 -12.35 -23.07
CA GLY A 185 8.99 -13.58 -22.67
C GLY A 185 9.59 -13.52 -21.25
N PRO A 186 10.26 -14.56 -20.79
CA PRO A 186 11.06 -14.50 -19.56
C PRO A 186 12.30 -13.62 -19.78
N PRO A 187 12.85 -12.99 -18.71
CA PRO A 187 14.14 -12.34 -18.78
C PRO A 187 15.25 -13.32 -19.16
N VAL A 188 16.22 -12.87 -19.94
CA VAL A 188 17.38 -13.70 -20.30
C VAL A 188 18.41 -13.70 -19.15
N PRO A 189 19.13 -14.82 -18.91
CA PRO A 189 20.03 -14.93 -17.76
C PRO A 189 21.23 -13.96 -17.77
N ASP A 190 21.67 -13.50 -18.93
CA ASP A 190 22.76 -12.54 -19.13
C ASP A 190 22.32 -11.07 -19.07
N ASP A 191 21.02 -10.82 -18.84
CA ASP A 191 20.50 -9.48 -18.60
C ASP A 191 21.13 -8.87 -17.33
N GLN A 192 21.70 -7.67 -17.47
CA GLN A 192 22.38 -6.98 -16.37
C GLN A 192 21.47 -6.72 -15.16
N LEU A 193 20.16 -6.50 -15.37
CA LEU A 193 19.22 -6.27 -14.28
C LEU A 193 18.83 -7.59 -13.58
N VAL A 194 18.84 -8.72 -14.30
CA VAL A 194 18.73 -10.07 -13.71
C VAL A 194 19.96 -10.37 -12.86
N GLN A 195 21.16 -10.13 -13.40
CA GLN A 195 22.42 -10.32 -12.65
C GLN A 195 22.46 -9.42 -11.41
N ARG A 196 22.00 -8.18 -11.53
CA ARG A 196 21.92 -7.25 -10.39
C ARG A 196 21.01 -7.75 -9.27
N GLN A 197 19.95 -8.49 -9.58
CA GLN A 197 19.07 -9.09 -8.58
C GLN A 197 19.75 -10.15 -7.71
N GLN A 198 20.85 -10.74 -8.16
CA GLN A 198 21.62 -11.75 -7.43
C GLN A 198 22.55 -11.14 -6.36
N ALA A 199 22.79 -9.84 -6.37
CA ALA A 199 23.57 -9.14 -5.37
C ALA A 199 22.65 -8.35 -4.41
N PRO A 200 22.98 -8.27 -3.10
CA PRO A 200 22.17 -7.50 -2.15
C PRO A 200 22.21 -6.00 -2.47
N THR A 201 21.18 -5.29 -2.01
CA THR A 201 21.20 -3.82 -2.02
C THR A 201 22.16 -3.29 -0.97
N ALA A 202 22.65 -2.05 -1.17
CA ALA A 202 23.39 -1.36 -0.12
C ALA A 202 22.51 -1.23 1.15
N PRO A 203 23.08 -1.45 2.34
CA PRO A 203 22.38 -1.25 3.60
C PRO A 203 21.98 0.22 3.76
N PRO A 204 20.85 0.50 4.44
CA PRO A 204 20.50 1.87 4.79
C PRO A 204 21.55 2.46 5.72
N ARG A 205 21.90 3.71 5.46
CA ARG A 205 22.84 4.46 6.29
C ARG A 205 22.15 5.70 6.89
N PRO A 206 22.60 6.19 8.05
CA PRO A 206 22.16 7.47 8.59
C PRO A 206 22.46 8.60 7.60
N VAL A 207 21.54 9.54 7.46
CA VAL A 207 21.70 10.70 6.57
C VAL A 207 21.18 11.94 7.27
N ARG A 208 21.92 13.04 7.15
CA ARG A 208 21.46 14.37 7.55
C ARG A 208 21.82 15.35 6.44
N LEU A 209 20.80 15.87 5.77
CA LEU A 209 20.95 16.88 4.72
C LEU A 209 20.34 18.19 5.23
N ARG A 210 21.08 19.28 5.12
CA ARG A 210 20.64 20.61 5.53
C ARG A 210 20.69 21.57 4.35
N HIS A 211 19.62 22.33 4.17
CA HIS A 211 19.55 23.37 3.15
C HIS A 211 18.59 24.48 3.59
N GLY A 212 19.04 25.73 3.56
CA GLY A 212 18.20 26.90 3.85
C GLY A 212 17.49 26.85 5.21
N GLY A 213 18.16 26.39 6.27
CA GLY A 213 17.60 26.26 7.61
C GLY A 213 16.68 25.06 7.81
N ARG A 214 16.46 24.23 6.78
CA ARG A 214 15.66 23.02 6.84
C ARG A 214 16.53 21.77 6.80
N GLU A 215 16.02 20.67 7.36
CA GLU A 215 16.77 19.43 7.34
C GLU A 215 15.93 18.19 6.97
N PHE A 216 16.60 17.23 6.36
CA PHE A 216 16.11 15.86 6.17
C PHE A 216 17.02 14.94 6.98
N VAL A 217 16.42 14.10 7.84
CA VAL A 217 17.15 13.18 8.70
C VAL A 217 16.63 11.77 8.50
N ARG A 218 17.54 10.84 8.19
CA ARG A 218 17.31 9.39 8.34
C ARG A 218 18.11 8.94 9.55
N PRO A 219 17.46 8.54 10.67
CA PRO A 219 18.14 8.09 11.87
C PRO A 219 18.81 6.72 11.66
N ALA A 220 19.79 6.41 12.50
CA ALA A 220 20.51 5.14 12.46
C ALA A 220 19.66 3.97 12.98
N SER A 221 18.77 4.22 13.93
CA SER A 221 17.97 3.22 14.63
C SER A 221 16.66 3.81 15.15
N LEU A 222 15.75 2.96 15.60
CA LEU A 222 14.51 3.39 16.26
C LEU A 222 14.80 4.21 17.54
N PRO A 223 15.72 3.82 18.44
CA PRO A 223 16.07 4.66 19.58
C PRO A 223 16.60 6.05 19.18
N ASP A 224 17.40 6.15 18.11
CA ASP A 224 17.85 7.46 17.60
C ASP A 224 16.66 8.29 17.08
N ALA A 225 15.75 7.69 16.33
CA ALA A 225 14.53 8.35 15.85
C ALA A 225 13.68 8.91 17.02
N LEU A 226 13.51 8.13 18.08
CA LEU A 226 12.71 8.51 19.25
C LEU A 226 13.36 9.65 20.06
N ARG A 227 14.68 9.63 20.24
CA ARG A 227 15.40 10.75 20.88
C ARG A 227 15.20 12.04 20.09
N ARG A 228 15.42 11.99 18.76
CA ARG A 228 15.23 13.15 17.88
C ARG A 228 13.81 13.69 17.92
N LEU A 229 12.82 12.81 17.94
CA LEU A 229 11.41 13.20 18.01
C LEU A 229 11.05 13.83 19.36
N ARG A 230 11.68 13.38 20.45
CA ARG A 230 11.55 14.03 21.77
C ARG A 230 12.19 15.42 21.79
N GLU A 231 13.37 15.58 21.19
CA GLU A 231 14.08 16.85 21.09
C GLU A 231 13.37 17.82 20.15
N GLN A 232 12.75 17.31 19.08
CA GLN A 232 12.06 18.10 18.05
C GLN A 232 10.67 17.52 17.74
N PRO A 233 9.67 17.71 18.64
CA PRO A 233 8.33 17.13 18.49
C PRO A 233 7.54 17.65 17.28
N THR A 234 8.00 18.74 16.66
CA THR A 234 7.43 19.34 15.44
C THR A 234 7.97 18.72 14.14
N ALA A 235 8.95 17.82 14.24
CA ALA A 235 9.49 17.15 13.06
C ALA A 235 8.38 16.37 12.32
N THR A 236 8.35 16.53 11.01
CA THR A 236 7.43 15.77 10.15
C THR A 236 7.96 14.36 9.94
N VAL A 237 7.26 13.37 10.52
CA VAL A 237 7.61 11.96 10.38
C VAL A 237 7.14 11.45 9.03
N VAL A 238 8.05 10.90 8.23
CA VAL A 238 7.78 10.40 6.88
C VAL A 238 8.24 8.95 6.75
N ALA A 239 7.33 8.06 6.32
CA ALA A 239 7.64 6.68 5.95
C ALA A 239 7.54 6.49 4.43
N GLY A 240 6.37 6.07 3.93
CA GLY A 240 6.13 5.85 2.49
C GLY A 240 6.16 7.12 1.62
N SER A 241 5.92 8.28 2.23
CA SER A 241 5.82 9.61 1.60
C SER A 241 4.61 9.81 0.67
N THR A 242 3.69 8.86 0.58
CA THR A 242 2.56 8.94 -0.36
C THR A 242 1.54 10.03 -0.02
N ASP A 243 1.35 10.38 1.26
CA ASP A 243 0.58 11.55 1.67
C ASP A 243 1.44 12.82 1.73
N TRP A 244 2.66 12.70 2.28
CA TRP A 244 3.56 13.85 2.41
C TRP A 244 3.93 14.45 1.03
N GLY A 245 4.24 13.59 0.05
CA GLY A 245 4.53 14.04 -1.31
C GLY A 245 3.39 14.83 -1.94
N VAL A 246 2.14 14.41 -1.72
CA VAL A 246 0.95 15.14 -2.18
C VAL A 246 0.85 16.51 -1.51
N GLN A 247 1.07 16.58 -0.19
CA GLN A 247 1.05 17.86 0.54
C GLN A 247 2.14 18.81 0.04
N VAL A 248 3.35 18.30 -0.24
CA VAL A 248 4.47 19.08 -0.80
C VAL A 248 4.11 19.62 -2.18
N ASN A 249 3.58 18.76 -3.07
CA ASN A 249 3.33 19.11 -4.46
C ASN A 249 2.09 19.99 -4.64
N LEU A 250 0.96 19.62 -4.03
CA LEU A 250 -0.32 20.26 -4.29
C LEU A 250 -0.70 21.34 -3.27
N GLN A 251 -0.19 21.24 -2.03
CA GLN A 251 -0.51 22.19 -0.96
C GLN A 251 0.66 23.10 -0.60
N GLY A 252 1.83 22.92 -1.24
CA GLY A 252 3.01 23.72 -0.95
C GLY A 252 3.56 23.50 0.47
N ALA A 253 3.27 22.36 1.11
CA ALA A 253 3.74 22.09 2.47
C ALA A 253 5.27 22.06 2.54
N ARG A 254 5.83 22.70 3.59
CA ARG A 254 7.27 22.78 3.81
C ARG A 254 7.56 22.59 5.30
N ALA A 255 8.17 21.45 5.64
CA ALA A 255 8.61 21.16 7.00
C ALA A 255 10.00 21.77 7.27
N GLU A 256 10.25 22.20 8.49
CA GLU A 256 11.60 22.60 8.95
C GLU A 256 12.50 21.36 9.10
N SER A 257 11.94 20.27 9.63
CA SER A 257 12.63 18.99 9.77
C SER A 257 11.76 17.85 9.29
N VAL A 258 12.33 17.00 8.42
CA VAL A 258 11.74 15.75 7.95
C VAL A 258 12.50 14.59 8.59
N LEU A 259 11.81 13.78 9.39
CA LEU A 259 12.33 12.57 10.00
C LEU A 259 11.88 11.35 9.19
N ALA A 260 12.77 10.76 8.38
CA ALA A 260 12.50 9.63 7.52
C ALA A 260 12.72 8.29 8.26
N ILE A 261 11.65 7.51 8.43
CA ILE A 261 11.66 6.25 9.19
C ILE A 261 11.44 5.01 8.32
N ASP A 262 11.37 5.16 7.02
CA ASP A 262 11.02 4.10 6.05
C ASP A 262 12.01 2.92 6.00
N ARG A 263 13.25 3.13 6.45
CA ARG A 263 14.34 2.15 6.41
C ARG A 263 14.73 1.58 7.78
N LEU A 264 14.05 1.94 8.86
CA LEU A 264 14.31 1.40 10.20
C LEU A 264 13.91 -0.07 10.28
N ALA A 265 14.89 -0.94 10.52
CA ALA A 265 14.68 -2.40 10.54
C ALA A 265 13.69 -2.82 11.64
N GLU A 266 13.68 -2.12 12.77
CA GLU A 266 12.79 -2.37 13.91
C GLU A 266 11.32 -2.17 13.56
N LEU A 267 11.02 -1.26 12.62
CA LEU A 267 9.66 -0.99 12.13
C LEU A 267 9.23 -1.91 10.97
N ARG A 268 10.08 -2.84 10.53
CA ARG A 268 9.86 -3.68 9.34
C ARG A 268 9.76 -5.18 9.65
N LYS A 269 9.48 -5.50 10.90
CA LYS A 269 9.31 -6.89 11.36
C LYS A 269 7.88 -7.37 11.11
N LEU A 270 7.74 -8.63 10.72
CA LEU A 270 6.47 -9.36 10.70
C LEU A 270 6.61 -10.59 11.58
N MET A 271 5.81 -10.69 12.62
CA MET A 271 5.79 -11.84 13.53
C MET A 271 4.41 -12.49 13.53
N ILE A 272 4.38 -13.80 13.42
CA ILE A 272 3.15 -14.59 13.45
C ILE A 272 3.28 -15.61 14.57
N THR A 273 2.43 -15.50 15.58
CA THR A 273 2.33 -16.44 16.70
C THR A 273 0.93 -17.07 16.73
N PRO A 274 0.69 -18.10 17.56
CA PRO A 274 -0.65 -18.64 17.76
C PRO A 274 -1.67 -17.58 18.22
N GLU A 275 -1.23 -16.60 19.03
CA GLU A 275 -2.09 -15.62 19.69
C GLU A 275 -2.28 -14.34 18.85
N SER A 276 -1.34 -14.02 17.95
CA SER A 276 -1.40 -12.75 17.20
C SER A 276 -0.50 -12.73 15.98
N ILE A 277 -0.80 -11.76 15.10
CA ILE A 277 0.06 -11.35 13.99
C ILE A 277 0.46 -9.90 14.25
N GLU A 278 1.77 -9.64 14.36
CA GLU A 278 2.31 -8.31 14.54
C GLU A 278 2.97 -7.83 13.25
N VAL A 279 2.48 -6.72 12.70
CA VAL A 279 2.89 -6.13 11.44
C VAL A 279 3.63 -4.82 11.72
N GLY A 280 4.91 -4.75 11.45
CA GLY A 280 5.73 -3.55 11.63
C GLY A 280 5.22 -2.38 10.81
N ALA A 281 5.15 -1.19 11.42
CA ALA A 281 4.54 0.01 10.85
C ALA A 281 5.24 0.53 9.58
N GLY A 282 6.52 0.23 9.40
CA GLY A 282 7.33 0.61 8.24
C GLY A 282 7.26 -0.37 7.06
N LEU A 283 6.54 -1.48 7.18
CA LEU A 283 6.31 -2.37 6.04
C LEU A 283 5.36 -1.71 5.04
N THR A 284 5.70 -1.80 3.76
CA THR A 284 4.80 -1.34 2.69
C THR A 284 3.63 -2.31 2.53
N LEU A 285 2.52 -1.83 1.99
CA LEU A 285 1.34 -2.67 1.79
C LEU A 285 1.63 -3.85 0.84
N SER A 286 2.44 -3.63 -0.21
CA SER A 286 2.88 -4.72 -1.09
C SER A 286 3.77 -5.75 -0.37
N GLU A 287 4.63 -5.33 0.55
CA GLU A 287 5.43 -6.27 1.36
C GLU A 287 4.56 -7.07 2.33
N ILE A 288 3.56 -6.42 2.95
CA ILE A 288 2.63 -7.08 3.88
C ILE A 288 1.81 -8.13 3.11
N GLU A 289 1.25 -7.76 1.96
CA GLU A 289 0.49 -8.66 1.08
C GLU A 289 1.27 -9.93 0.76
N ARG A 290 2.52 -9.78 0.29
CA ARG A 290 3.40 -10.90 -0.07
C ARG A 290 3.81 -11.75 1.14
N ARG A 291 4.20 -11.12 2.24
CA ARG A 291 4.66 -11.83 3.45
C ARG A 291 3.52 -12.56 4.17
N LEU A 292 2.32 -11.98 4.18
CA LEU A 292 1.15 -12.65 4.74
C LEU A 292 0.65 -13.78 3.85
N ALA A 293 0.80 -13.68 2.53
CA ALA A 293 0.41 -14.73 1.57
C ALA A 293 -1.00 -15.29 1.86
N GLY A 294 -1.99 -14.41 2.03
CA GLY A 294 -3.38 -14.78 2.31
C GLY A 294 -3.70 -15.18 3.75
N ARG A 295 -2.70 -15.27 4.67
CA ARG A 295 -2.93 -15.70 6.07
C ARG A 295 -3.86 -14.80 6.89
N VAL A 296 -4.17 -13.60 6.40
CA VAL A 296 -5.19 -12.70 6.94
C VAL A 296 -6.16 -12.39 5.81
N PRO A 297 -7.21 -13.22 5.62
CA PRO A 297 -8.09 -13.14 4.44
C PRO A 297 -8.72 -11.75 4.25
N LEU A 298 -9.12 -11.09 5.34
CA LEU A 298 -9.71 -9.76 5.25
C LEU A 298 -8.75 -8.70 4.70
N LEU A 299 -7.46 -8.76 5.05
CA LEU A 299 -6.42 -7.93 4.41
C LEU A 299 -6.19 -8.32 2.95
N ALA A 300 -6.23 -9.62 2.64
CA ALA A 300 -6.08 -10.09 1.25
C ALA A 300 -7.21 -9.57 0.34
N HIS A 301 -8.43 -9.43 0.85
CA HIS A 301 -9.54 -8.79 0.12
C HIS A 301 -9.34 -7.28 -0.09
N MET A 302 -8.64 -6.61 0.82
CA MET A 302 -8.44 -5.16 0.78
C MET A 302 -7.28 -4.75 -0.15
N PHE A 303 -6.14 -5.47 -0.13
CA PHE A 303 -4.94 -5.03 -0.84
C PHE A 303 -5.16 -4.73 -2.33
N PRO A 304 -5.85 -5.57 -3.13
CA PRO A 304 -6.06 -5.28 -4.55
C PRO A 304 -6.90 -4.02 -4.81
N LEU A 305 -7.70 -3.61 -3.81
CA LEU A 305 -8.59 -2.44 -3.89
C LEU A 305 -7.97 -1.17 -3.30
N PHE A 306 -6.81 -1.28 -2.65
CA PHE A 306 -6.12 -0.13 -2.04
C PHE A 306 -5.27 0.59 -3.09
N ALA A 307 -5.71 1.78 -3.52
CA ALA A 307 -4.99 2.62 -4.48
C ALA A 307 -4.41 1.79 -5.66
N SER A 308 -3.19 2.09 -6.08
CA SER A 308 -2.48 1.40 -7.14
C SER A 308 -1.27 0.61 -6.63
N ARG A 309 -0.72 -0.28 -7.46
CA ARG A 309 0.53 -1.00 -7.16
C ARG A 309 1.68 -0.02 -6.87
N LEU A 310 1.80 1.06 -7.62
CA LEU A 310 2.83 2.08 -7.41
C LEU A 310 2.72 2.72 -6.01
N ILE A 311 1.50 2.99 -5.56
CA ILE A 311 1.25 3.52 -4.21
C ILE A 311 1.50 2.44 -3.16
N ARG A 312 0.97 1.21 -3.32
CA ARG A 312 1.18 0.12 -2.35
C ARG A 312 2.65 -0.25 -2.16
N ASN A 313 3.48 -0.05 -3.17
CA ASN A 313 4.92 -0.27 -3.11
C ASN A 313 5.65 0.74 -2.18
N ARG A 314 4.97 1.80 -1.76
CA ARG A 314 5.52 2.83 -0.86
C ARG A 314 4.67 3.09 0.37
N ALA A 315 3.34 3.14 0.24
CA ALA A 315 2.42 3.34 1.36
C ALA A 315 2.65 2.27 2.43
N THR A 316 2.82 2.70 3.69
CA THR A 316 3.04 1.82 4.83
C THR A 316 1.78 1.72 5.68
N ILE A 317 1.61 0.60 6.40
CA ILE A 317 0.47 0.43 7.30
C ILE A 317 0.47 1.48 8.42
N GLY A 318 1.66 1.79 8.96
CA GLY A 318 1.80 2.83 9.98
C GLY A 318 1.54 4.23 9.43
N GLY A 319 1.97 4.53 8.18
CA GLY A 319 1.69 5.80 7.52
C GLY A 319 0.19 6.01 7.30
N ASN A 320 -0.53 4.99 6.83
CA ASN A 320 -1.97 5.07 6.59
C ASN A 320 -2.75 5.34 7.90
N LEU A 321 -2.40 4.67 9.00
CA LEU A 321 -3.00 4.95 10.31
C LEU A 321 -2.55 6.31 10.88
N GLY A 322 -1.28 6.69 10.69
CA GLY A 322 -0.71 7.95 11.17
C GLY A 322 -1.33 9.18 10.50
N THR A 323 -1.72 9.08 9.23
CA THR A 323 -2.45 10.13 8.52
C THR A 323 -3.85 10.38 9.11
N GLY A 324 -4.47 9.36 9.71
CA GLY A 324 -5.78 9.47 10.35
C GLY A 324 -6.91 9.83 9.37
N SER A 325 -6.78 9.43 8.10
CA SER A 325 -7.78 9.70 7.07
C SER A 325 -9.09 8.95 7.35
N PRO A 326 -10.25 9.61 7.31
CA PRO A 326 -11.54 8.93 7.45
C PRO A 326 -11.87 7.96 6.30
N VAL A 327 -11.17 8.10 5.18
CA VAL A 327 -11.35 7.27 3.96
C VAL A 327 -10.17 6.32 3.71
N GLY A 328 -9.28 6.14 4.70
CA GLY A 328 -8.19 5.16 4.62
C GLY A 328 -8.72 3.73 4.71
N ASP A 329 -8.37 2.88 3.75
CA ASP A 329 -8.95 1.53 3.62
C ASP A 329 -8.43 0.52 4.66
N THR A 330 -7.22 0.74 5.24
CA THR A 330 -6.68 -0.21 6.23
C THR A 330 -7.44 -0.15 7.56
N ALA A 331 -7.91 1.03 7.98
CA ALA A 331 -8.54 1.20 9.28
C ALA A 331 -9.86 0.42 9.43
N PRO A 332 -10.83 0.41 8.48
CA PRO A 332 -12.03 -0.41 8.57
C PRO A 332 -11.73 -1.91 8.69
N VAL A 333 -10.76 -2.39 7.93
CA VAL A 333 -10.29 -3.79 7.98
C VAL A 333 -9.70 -4.12 9.35
N LEU A 334 -8.81 -3.29 9.85
CA LEU A 334 -8.15 -3.48 11.14
C LEU A 334 -9.11 -3.34 12.32
N LEU A 335 -10.14 -2.47 12.23
CA LEU A 335 -11.22 -2.38 13.21
C LEU A 335 -12.03 -3.67 13.26
N ALA A 336 -12.39 -4.25 12.11
CA ALA A 336 -13.07 -5.55 12.05
C ALA A 336 -12.20 -6.70 12.59
N LEU A 337 -10.88 -6.63 12.41
CA LEU A 337 -9.92 -7.57 12.97
C LEU A 337 -9.62 -7.33 14.47
N ALA A 338 -10.26 -6.34 15.12
CA ALA A 338 -9.98 -5.90 16.49
C ALA A 338 -8.49 -5.63 16.74
N ALA A 339 -7.82 -5.03 15.79
CA ALA A 339 -6.40 -4.75 15.87
C ALA A 339 -6.08 -3.71 16.96
N GLU A 340 -4.85 -3.79 17.47
CA GLU A 340 -4.25 -2.82 18.38
C GLU A 340 -3.11 -2.09 17.66
N VAL A 341 -2.93 -0.81 17.98
CA VAL A 341 -1.76 -0.03 17.56
C VAL A 341 -0.73 -0.06 18.70
N ILE A 342 0.51 -0.40 18.38
CA ILE A 342 1.62 -0.35 19.31
C ILE A 342 2.35 0.98 19.09
N LEU A 343 2.26 1.85 20.07
CA LEU A 343 2.94 3.14 20.12
C LEU A 343 4.23 3.03 20.94
N VAL A 344 5.28 3.70 20.50
CA VAL A 344 6.59 3.68 21.17
C VAL A 344 7.15 5.09 21.30
N SER A 345 7.73 5.37 22.47
CA SER A 345 8.53 6.56 22.77
C SER A 345 9.84 6.14 23.44
N VAL A 346 10.67 7.09 23.82
CA VAL A 346 11.87 6.81 24.64
C VAL A 346 11.53 6.25 26.04
N ASP A 347 10.29 6.46 26.52
CA ASP A 347 9.83 5.98 27.83
C ASP A 347 9.26 4.56 27.79
N GLY A 348 9.14 3.97 26.59
CA GLY A 348 8.64 2.61 26.40
C GLY A 348 7.50 2.49 25.40
N GLU A 349 6.84 1.33 25.42
CA GLU A 349 5.75 0.99 24.52
C GLU A 349 4.40 0.96 25.24
N ARG A 350 3.34 1.32 24.53
CA ARG A 350 1.95 1.10 24.96
C ARG A 350 1.10 0.58 23.82
N ARG A 351 0.08 -0.23 24.15
CA ARG A 351 -0.90 -0.74 23.20
C ARG A 351 -2.19 0.04 23.33
N VAL A 352 -2.79 0.33 22.19
CA VAL A 352 -4.08 1.03 22.10
C VAL A 352 -4.97 0.23 21.15
N PRO A 353 -6.17 -0.20 21.58
CA PRO A 353 -7.15 -0.75 20.64
C PRO A 353 -7.39 0.24 19.51
N LEU A 354 -7.42 -0.21 18.26
CA LEU A 354 -7.62 0.70 17.13
C LEU A 354 -8.96 1.44 17.22
N ALA A 355 -9.96 0.84 17.85
CA ALA A 355 -11.25 1.47 18.10
C ALA A 355 -11.17 2.75 18.96
N ASP A 356 -10.13 2.88 19.78
CA ASP A 356 -9.88 4.00 20.70
C ASP A 356 -8.73 4.90 20.21
N TYR A 357 -8.16 4.59 19.04
CA TYR A 357 -6.99 5.29 18.52
C TYR A 357 -7.32 6.66 17.92
N PHE A 358 -8.40 6.76 17.13
CA PHE A 358 -8.79 8.01 16.47
C PHE A 358 -9.69 8.85 17.38
N THR A 359 -9.35 10.12 17.58
CA THR A 359 -10.08 11.04 18.48
C THR A 359 -10.84 12.13 17.73
N GLY A 360 -10.63 12.26 16.41
CA GLY A 360 -11.28 13.26 15.56
C GLY A 360 -10.66 13.27 14.17
N TYR A 361 -11.15 14.16 13.32
CA TYR A 361 -10.65 14.27 11.94
C TYR A 361 -9.13 14.50 11.93
N ARG A 362 -8.38 13.51 11.39
CA ARG A 362 -6.91 13.48 11.35
C ARG A 362 -6.24 13.65 12.73
N ARG A 363 -6.91 13.21 13.79
CA ARG A 363 -6.38 13.24 15.17
C ARG A 363 -6.43 11.86 15.80
N SER A 364 -5.43 11.57 16.60
CA SER A 364 -5.33 10.30 17.33
C SER A 364 -4.79 10.53 18.74
N VAL A 365 -4.79 9.47 19.55
CA VAL A 365 -4.19 9.47 20.90
C VAL A 365 -2.66 9.39 20.89
N ARG A 366 -2.02 9.33 19.70
CA ARG A 366 -0.57 9.33 19.57
C ARG A 366 -0.01 10.67 20.03
N ARG A 367 0.93 10.64 20.94
CA ARG A 367 1.66 11.84 21.38
C ARG A 367 2.66 12.29 20.31
N SER A 368 3.10 13.54 20.38
CA SER A 368 4.07 14.11 19.43
C SER A 368 5.45 13.43 19.49
N ASP A 369 5.81 12.83 20.62
CA ASP A 369 7.06 12.10 20.85
C ASP A 369 6.92 10.57 20.60
N GLU A 370 5.78 10.10 20.11
CA GLU A 370 5.53 8.68 19.83
C GLU A 370 5.59 8.38 18.33
N LEU A 371 6.05 7.16 18.00
CA LEU A 371 5.91 6.55 16.70
C LEU A 371 4.96 5.35 16.78
N ILE A 372 4.29 5.04 15.67
CA ILE A 372 3.62 3.74 15.51
C ILE A 372 4.73 2.73 15.21
N ARG A 373 4.92 1.74 16.11
CA ARG A 373 5.90 0.68 15.92
C ARG A 373 5.34 -0.47 15.10
N ALA A 374 4.11 -0.89 15.41
CA ALA A 374 3.46 -2.00 14.76
C ALA A 374 1.93 -1.95 14.93
N VAL A 375 1.25 -2.77 14.13
CA VAL A 375 -0.16 -3.14 14.29
C VAL A 375 -0.21 -4.59 14.72
N ARG A 376 -0.93 -4.88 15.80
CA ARG A 376 -1.15 -6.23 16.32
C ARG A 376 -2.57 -6.68 16.01
N ILE A 377 -2.71 -7.82 15.34
CA ILE A 377 -3.99 -8.46 15.01
C ILE A 377 -4.13 -9.69 15.89
N PRO A 378 -5.13 -9.77 16.78
CA PRO A 378 -5.35 -10.93 17.62
C PRO A 378 -5.83 -12.14 16.81
N ARG A 379 -5.56 -13.34 17.32
CA ARG A 379 -6.03 -14.61 16.78
C ARG A 379 -6.89 -15.33 17.82
N PRO A 380 -7.80 -16.23 17.43
CA PRO A 380 -8.10 -16.66 16.06
C PRO A 380 -8.82 -15.59 15.24
N LEU A 381 -8.63 -15.65 13.92
CA LEU A 381 -9.36 -14.79 12.98
C LEU A 381 -10.79 -15.29 12.79
N ALA A 382 -11.69 -14.39 12.41
CA ALA A 382 -13.08 -14.75 12.11
C ALA A 382 -13.19 -15.61 10.85
N GLY A 383 -14.18 -16.49 10.82
CA GLY A 383 -14.38 -17.42 9.71
C GLY A 383 -15.08 -16.81 8.50
N LEU A 384 -16.03 -15.91 8.71
CA LEU A 384 -16.71 -15.18 7.63
C LEU A 384 -16.17 -13.76 7.55
N VAL A 385 -15.45 -13.44 6.49
CA VAL A 385 -14.84 -12.12 6.31
C VAL A 385 -15.11 -11.58 4.90
N ALA A 386 -15.32 -10.26 4.80
CA ALA A 386 -15.40 -9.57 3.52
C ALA A 386 -14.95 -8.11 3.67
N PHE A 387 -14.38 -7.57 2.60
CA PHE A 387 -14.11 -6.14 2.48
C PHE A 387 -14.89 -5.58 1.28
N HIS A 388 -15.78 -4.65 1.53
CA HIS A 388 -16.54 -3.96 0.49
C HIS A 388 -16.07 -2.51 0.40
N LYS A 389 -15.47 -2.16 -0.74
CA LYS A 389 -15.12 -0.79 -1.10
C LYS A 389 -16.08 -0.29 -2.17
N ILE A 390 -16.74 0.80 -1.86
CA ILE A 390 -17.61 1.53 -2.79
C ILE A 390 -16.87 2.80 -3.21
N ALA A 391 -16.55 2.90 -4.49
CA ALA A 391 -15.84 4.00 -5.12
C ALA A 391 -16.36 4.17 -6.55
N LYS A 392 -16.00 5.26 -7.24
CA LYS A 392 -16.43 5.52 -8.62
C LYS A 392 -15.73 4.59 -9.64
N ARG A 393 -14.49 4.19 -9.34
CA ARG A 393 -13.72 3.21 -10.12
C ARG A 393 -13.41 1.99 -9.24
N ARG A 394 -13.18 0.85 -9.87
CA ARG A 394 -12.82 -0.38 -9.16
C ARG A 394 -11.43 -0.29 -8.51
N PHE A 395 -10.47 0.26 -9.24
CA PHE A 395 -9.08 0.39 -8.82
C PHE A 395 -8.65 1.84 -8.82
N ASP A 396 -7.61 2.15 -8.06
CA ASP A 396 -6.96 3.45 -7.98
C ASP A 396 -7.95 4.60 -7.77
N ASP A 397 -8.82 4.44 -6.76
CA ASP A 397 -9.83 5.45 -6.42
C ASP A 397 -9.98 5.60 -4.91
N VAL A 398 -10.38 6.78 -4.49
CA VAL A 398 -10.64 7.09 -3.09
C VAL A 398 -12.02 6.57 -2.69
N THR A 399 -12.07 5.92 -1.54
CA THR A 399 -13.27 5.32 -0.97
C THR A 399 -14.37 6.34 -0.70
N SER A 400 -15.59 6.07 -1.19
CA SER A 400 -16.81 6.72 -0.72
C SER A 400 -17.32 6.04 0.55
N VAL A 401 -17.38 4.70 0.55
CA VAL A 401 -17.72 3.85 1.70
C VAL A 401 -16.84 2.62 1.71
N ALA A 402 -16.24 2.30 2.86
CA ALA A 402 -15.54 1.05 3.10
C ALA A 402 -16.17 0.30 4.26
N VAL A 403 -16.40 -1.00 4.09
CA VAL A 403 -16.93 -1.87 5.15
C VAL A 403 -16.08 -3.13 5.24
N GLY A 404 -15.43 -3.31 6.39
CA GLY A 404 -14.77 -4.57 6.76
C GLY A 404 -15.69 -5.40 7.64
N PHE A 405 -15.95 -6.64 7.24
CA PHE A 405 -16.74 -7.60 8.02
C PHE A 405 -15.86 -8.73 8.54
N ALA A 406 -16.05 -9.09 9.81
CA ALA A 406 -15.43 -10.25 10.45
C ALA A 406 -16.44 -10.89 11.42
N LEU A 407 -17.09 -11.96 10.97
CA LEU A 407 -18.14 -12.64 11.72
C LEU A 407 -17.77 -14.10 11.98
N ASP A 408 -18.19 -14.64 13.13
CA ASP A 408 -18.23 -16.06 13.39
C ASP A 408 -19.68 -16.52 13.41
N VAL A 409 -19.99 -17.50 12.56
CA VAL A 409 -21.29 -18.15 12.48
C VAL A 409 -21.12 -19.62 12.84
N VAL A 410 -21.69 -20.04 13.97
CA VAL A 410 -21.58 -21.40 14.47
C VAL A 410 -22.98 -21.98 14.64
N GLY A 411 -23.25 -23.15 14.05
CA GLY A 411 -24.57 -23.76 14.06
C GLY A 411 -25.69 -22.85 13.53
N GLY A 412 -25.37 -22.05 12.51
CA GLY A 412 -26.32 -21.08 11.92
C GLY A 412 -26.57 -19.82 12.75
N THR A 413 -25.89 -19.64 13.90
CA THR A 413 -26.02 -18.47 14.78
C THR A 413 -24.77 -17.61 14.71
N VAL A 414 -24.92 -16.28 14.63
CA VAL A 414 -23.81 -15.32 14.70
C VAL A 414 -23.32 -15.26 16.15
N THR A 415 -22.19 -15.86 16.44
CA THR A 415 -21.61 -15.87 17.80
C THR A 415 -20.72 -14.67 18.08
N ARG A 416 -20.21 -14.02 17.02
CA ARG A 416 -19.41 -12.81 17.11
C ARG A 416 -19.55 -12.01 15.82
N ALA A 417 -19.73 -10.69 15.94
CA ALA A 417 -19.71 -9.78 14.80
C ALA A 417 -18.79 -8.59 15.08
N ARG A 418 -17.94 -8.26 14.12
CA ARG A 418 -17.12 -7.05 14.12
C ARG A 418 -17.18 -6.42 12.74
N ILE A 419 -17.56 -5.15 12.70
CA ILE A 419 -17.78 -4.41 11.46
C ILE A 419 -17.07 -3.07 11.54
N GLY A 420 -16.04 -2.88 10.72
CA GLY A 420 -15.31 -1.62 10.62
C GLY A 420 -15.79 -0.78 9.45
N LEU A 421 -15.96 0.52 9.64
CA LEU A 421 -16.51 1.46 8.67
C LEU A 421 -15.52 2.57 8.35
N GLY A 422 -15.44 2.95 7.07
CA GLY A 422 -14.69 4.09 6.57
C GLY A 422 -15.52 4.95 5.62
N GLY A 423 -15.25 6.26 5.57
CA GLY A 423 -15.91 7.21 4.70
C GLY A 423 -17.31 7.67 5.18
N VAL A 424 -17.70 7.31 6.40
CA VAL A 424 -19.06 7.55 6.91
C VAL A 424 -19.08 8.29 8.25
N ALA A 425 -17.96 8.77 8.71
CA ALA A 425 -17.81 9.61 9.91
C ALA A 425 -16.50 10.42 9.82
N ALA A 426 -16.25 11.32 10.76
CA ALA A 426 -15.00 12.07 10.85
C ALA A 426 -13.75 11.17 11.07
N THR A 427 -13.97 9.97 11.59
CA THR A 427 -12.95 8.93 11.82
C THR A 427 -13.46 7.58 11.32
N PRO A 428 -12.58 6.60 11.06
CA PRO A 428 -13.00 5.21 10.95
C PRO A 428 -13.64 4.75 12.27
N ILE A 429 -14.74 4.00 12.19
CA ILE A 429 -15.54 3.58 13.36
C ILE A 429 -15.94 2.11 13.31
N ARG A 430 -16.38 1.57 14.47
CA ARG A 430 -17.06 0.27 14.59
C ARG A 430 -18.57 0.46 14.52
N ALA A 431 -19.26 -0.44 13.81
CA ALA A 431 -20.72 -0.46 13.67
C ALA A 431 -21.39 -1.17 14.87
N ARG A 432 -21.25 -0.61 16.08
CA ARG A 432 -21.60 -1.26 17.34
C ARG A 432 -23.06 -1.68 17.46
N ALA A 433 -24.00 -0.85 17.01
CA ALA A 433 -25.43 -1.16 17.06
C ALA A 433 -25.78 -2.31 16.10
N THR A 434 -25.10 -2.36 14.94
CA THR A 434 -25.29 -3.45 13.97
C THR A 434 -24.68 -4.75 14.44
N GLU A 435 -23.50 -4.71 15.06
CA GLU A 435 -22.86 -5.86 15.69
C GLU A 435 -23.77 -6.49 16.74
N ALA A 436 -24.32 -5.68 17.64
CA ALA A 436 -25.27 -6.14 18.67
C ALA A 436 -26.57 -6.70 18.06
N ALA A 437 -27.04 -6.18 16.93
CA ALA A 437 -28.22 -6.71 16.23
C ALA A 437 -27.98 -8.06 15.54
N LEU A 438 -26.71 -8.41 15.27
CA LEU A 438 -26.32 -9.69 14.67
C LEU A 438 -26.00 -10.75 15.72
N GLU A 439 -25.25 -10.39 16.77
CA GLU A 439 -24.77 -11.34 17.78
C GLU A 439 -25.92 -12.03 18.52
N GLY A 440 -25.78 -13.36 18.69
CA GLY A 440 -26.79 -14.20 19.33
C GLY A 440 -28.01 -14.54 18.45
N ASN A 441 -28.10 -13.99 17.24
CA ASN A 441 -29.21 -14.21 16.33
C ASN A 441 -28.85 -15.16 15.18
N PRO A 442 -29.85 -15.87 14.60
CA PRO A 442 -29.63 -16.70 13.42
C PRO A 442 -29.09 -15.89 12.23
N TRP A 443 -28.11 -16.46 11.52
CA TRP A 443 -27.66 -15.93 10.23
C TRP A 443 -28.73 -16.20 9.17
N SER A 444 -29.71 -15.34 9.08
CA SER A 444 -30.91 -15.50 8.24
C SER A 444 -31.24 -14.21 7.50
N ALA A 445 -32.02 -14.32 6.42
CA ALA A 445 -32.46 -13.16 5.65
C ALA A 445 -33.18 -12.13 6.53
N ALA A 446 -34.00 -12.57 7.49
CA ALA A 446 -34.74 -11.67 8.39
C ALA A 446 -33.82 -10.90 9.33
N THR A 447 -32.87 -11.60 10.00
CA THR A 447 -31.86 -10.99 10.88
C THR A 447 -30.99 -10.00 10.11
N VAL A 448 -30.49 -10.41 8.94
CA VAL A 448 -29.63 -9.59 8.10
C VAL A 448 -30.36 -8.35 7.58
N ALA A 449 -31.63 -8.48 7.18
CA ALA A 449 -32.44 -7.32 6.76
C ALA A 449 -32.66 -6.32 7.93
N ALA A 450 -32.88 -6.81 9.15
CA ALA A 450 -32.98 -5.95 10.33
C ALA A 450 -31.65 -5.26 10.65
N ALA A 451 -30.54 -6.02 10.67
CA ALA A 451 -29.20 -5.50 10.90
C ALA A 451 -28.76 -4.51 9.80
N ALA A 452 -29.13 -4.74 8.53
CA ALA A 452 -28.86 -3.81 7.42
C ALA A 452 -29.56 -2.45 7.61
N ARG A 453 -30.77 -2.43 8.18
CA ARG A 453 -31.43 -1.18 8.57
C ARG A 453 -30.71 -0.47 9.71
N SER A 454 -30.10 -1.21 10.65
CA SER A 454 -29.24 -0.65 11.69
C SER A 454 -27.96 -0.07 11.07
N LEU A 455 -27.29 -0.83 10.20
CA LEU A 455 -26.05 -0.41 9.56
C LEU A 455 -26.20 0.86 8.73
N ARG A 456 -27.36 1.03 8.08
CA ARG A 456 -27.69 2.26 7.34
C ARG A 456 -27.67 3.52 8.23
N ARG A 457 -27.84 3.38 9.54
CA ARG A 457 -27.88 4.49 10.51
C ARG A 457 -26.59 4.68 11.29
N GLU A 458 -25.59 3.84 11.04
CA GLU A 458 -24.27 3.98 11.68
C GLU A 458 -23.49 5.17 11.09
N GLY A 459 -22.76 5.84 11.98
CA GLY A 459 -21.93 6.98 11.61
C GLY A 459 -22.70 8.28 11.38
N THR A 460 -22.01 9.24 10.77
CA THR A 460 -22.50 10.59 10.44
C THR A 460 -21.99 11.00 9.06
N PRO A 461 -22.43 10.29 7.99
CA PRO A 461 -21.93 10.56 6.64
C PRO A 461 -22.24 12.00 6.22
N GLN A 462 -21.35 12.57 5.42
CA GLN A 462 -21.47 13.94 4.91
C GLN A 462 -21.57 13.96 3.40
N ASP A 463 -22.20 15.01 2.86
CA ASP A 463 -22.16 15.31 1.43
C ASP A 463 -20.82 15.90 1.05
N ASP A 464 -20.22 15.39 -0.03
CA ASP A 464 -19.02 15.95 -0.63
C ASP A 464 -19.00 15.73 -2.16
N HIS A 465 -17.92 16.14 -2.83
CA HIS A 465 -17.76 15.97 -4.28
C HIS A 465 -17.70 14.49 -4.73
N ARG A 466 -17.58 13.52 -3.81
CA ARG A 466 -17.52 12.08 -4.12
C ARG A 466 -18.90 11.44 -4.09
N SER A 467 -19.69 11.72 -3.05
CA SER A 467 -21.02 11.14 -2.88
C SER A 467 -21.83 11.87 -1.81
N SER A 468 -23.17 11.74 -1.89
CA SER A 468 -24.08 12.26 -0.88
C SER A 468 -24.09 11.41 0.40
N ALA A 469 -24.47 12.01 1.51
CA ALA A 469 -24.68 11.34 2.80
C ALA A 469 -25.70 10.21 2.69
N GLU A 470 -26.80 10.45 1.96
CA GLU A 470 -27.85 9.45 1.72
C GLU A 470 -27.31 8.23 0.96
N TYR A 471 -26.52 8.45 -0.11
CA TYR A 471 -25.90 7.36 -0.86
C TYR A 471 -24.97 6.55 0.04
N ARG A 472 -24.12 7.20 0.85
CA ARG A 472 -23.21 6.52 1.77
C ARG A 472 -23.98 5.65 2.77
N ALA A 473 -25.05 6.20 3.37
CA ALA A 473 -25.92 5.46 4.28
C ALA A 473 -26.62 4.27 3.60
N ALA A 474 -27.11 4.45 2.38
CA ALA A 474 -27.70 3.36 1.61
C ALA A 474 -26.69 2.23 1.33
N MET A 475 -25.47 2.58 0.92
CA MET A 475 -24.42 1.61 0.61
C MET A 475 -23.95 0.81 1.83
N LEU A 476 -23.98 1.37 3.03
CA LEU A 476 -23.74 0.61 4.26
C LEU A 476 -24.72 -0.56 4.37
N GLY A 477 -26.03 -0.31 4.31
CA GLY A 477 -27.04 -1.38 4.39
C GLY A 477 -26.90 -2.40 3.27
N GLN A 478 -26.65 -1.95 2.03
CA GLN A 478 -26.47 -2.82 0.87
C GLN A 478 -25.24 -3.72 1.01
N SER A 479 -24.18 -3.26 1.67
CA SER A 479 -22.97 -4.05 1.92
C SER A 479 -23.26 -5.30 2.76
N LEU A 480 -24.10 -5.20 3.78
CA LEU A 480 -24.46 -6.36 4.61
C LEU A 480 -25.41 -7.32 3.87
N LEU A 481 -26.36 -6.78 3.09
CA LEU A 481 -27.22 -7.60 2.24
C LEU A 481 -26.41 -8.37 1.20
N LYS A 482 -25.41 -7.72 0.61
CA LYS A 482 -24.47 -8.35 -0.34
C LYS A 482 -23.68 -9.46 0.34
N LEU A 483 -23.12 -9.23 1.54
CA LEU A 483 -22.41 -10.25 2.30
C LEU A 483 -23.28 -11.50 2.50
N TYR A 484 -24.54 -11.31 2.86
CA TYR A 484 -25.47 -12.44 3.03
C TYR A 484 -25.79 -13.14 1.71
N ALA A 485 -26.01 -12.38 0.63
CA ALA A 485 -26.29 -12.97 -0.68
C ALA A 485 -25.12 -13.82 -1.23
N GLU A 486 -23.90 -13.44 -0.89
CA GLU A 486 -22.68 -14.18 -1.24
C GLU A 486 -22.44 -15.39 -0.31
N ASN A 487 -23.04 -15.39 0.91
CA ASN A 487 -22.86 -16.41 1.94
C ASN A 487 -24.21 -16.74 2.61
N PRO A 488 -25.20 -17.28 1.87
CA PRO A 488 -26.53 -17.56 2.44
C PRO A 488 -26.52 -18.70 3.46
N ALA A 489 -27.52 -18.76 4.31
CA ALA A 489 -27.74 -19.90 5.19
C ALA A 489 -28.22 -21.15 4.37
N PRO A 490 -27.86 -22.40 4.78
CA PRO A 490 -27.04 -22.73 5.93
C PRO A 490 -25.55 -22.45 5.66
N TYR A 491 -24.94 -21.56 6.46
CA TYR A 491 -23.51 -21.29 6.41
C TYR A 491 -22.85 -22.00 7.62
N GLU A 492 -22.17 -23.08 7.36
CA GLU A 492 -21.41 -23.82 8.37
C GLU A 492 -19.91 -23.62 8.12
N ILE A 493 -19.24 -23.03 9.11
CA ILE A 493 -17.78 -23.07 9.14
C ILE A 493 -17.40 -24.40 9.78
N THR A 494 -16.95 -25.35 9.00
CA THR A 494 -16.17 -26.47 9.54
C THR A 494 -14.85 -25.87 10.02
N ALA A 495 -14.69 -25.76 11.34
CA ALA A 495 -13.42 -25.41 11.93
C ALA A 495 -12.39 -26.46 11.49
N VAL A 496 -11.44 -26.06 10.66
CA VAL A 496 -10.30 -26.90 10.29
C VAL A 496 -9.21 -26.68 11.34
N PRO A 497 -8.95 -27.64 12.22
CA PRO A 497 -7.80 -27.54 13.11
C PRO A 497 -6.53 -27.69 12.26
N GLY A 498 -5.77 -26.59 12.09
CA GLY A 498 -4.38 -26.64 11.62
C GLY A 498 -4.14 -26.94 10.14
N GLY A 499 -5.13 -26.87 9.25
CA GLY A 499 -5.00 -27.20 7.84
C GLY A 499 -5.08 -26.01 6.91
N ARG A 500 -4.40 -26.08 5.76
CA ARG A 500 -4.50 -25.14 4.64
C ARG A 500 -5.97 -24.96 4.27
N ILE A 501 -6.44 -23.73 4.20
CA ILE A 501 -7.74 -23.39 3.65
C ILE A 501 -7.70 -23.74 2.15
N ALA A 502 -8.36 -24.83 1.77
CA ALA A 502 -8.70 -25.06 0.38
C ALA A 502 -9.67 -23.94 -0.02
N ALA A 503 -9.32 -23.21 -1.05
CA ALA A 503 -10.16 -22.15 -1.58
C ALA A 503 -11.53 -22.72 -1.95
N ALA A 504 -12.58 -22.15 -1.38
CA ALA A 504 -13.97 -22.38 -1.79
C ALA A 504 -14.22 -21.70 -3.15
N THR A 505 -13.49 -22.11 -4.19
CA THR A 505 -13.54 -21.53 -5.54
C THR A 505 -14.28 -22.41 -6.55
N GLU A 506 -14.71 -23.61 -6.17
CA GLU A 506 -15.33 -24.50 -7.16
C GLU A 506 -16.84 -24.34 -7.38
N HIS A 507 -17.56 -23.55 -6.56
CA HIS A 507 -19.02 -23.43 -6.69
C HIS A 507 -19.52 -22.13 -7.37
N GLN A 508 -18.65 -21.23 -7.79
CA GLN A 508 -19.07 -19.99 -8.48
C GLN A 508 -19.00 -20.05 -10.01
N ALA A 509 -18.52 -21.14 -10.61
CA ALA A 509 -18.37 -21.26 -12.06
C ALA A 509 -19.67 -21.60 -12.83
N GLU A 510 -20.73 -22.06 -12.16
CA GLU A 510 -21.91 -22.60 -12.87
C GLU A 510 -23.15 -21.72 -12.97
N ARG A 511 -23.13 -20.48 -12.45
CA ARG A 511 -24.32 -19.61 -12.54
C ARG A 511 -24.00 -18.23 -13.11
N ARG A 512 -23.79 -18.15 -14.43
CA ARG A 512 -24.02 -16.93 -15.22
C ARG A 512 -25.05 -17.21 -16.31
N PRO A 513 -26.19 -16.49 -16.34
CA PRO A 513 -27.05 -16.51 -17.53
C PRO A 513 -26.32 -15.78 -18.68
N ARG A 514 -26.26 -16.44 -19.82
CA ARG A 514 -25.90 -15.82 -21.10
C ARG A 514 -26.90 -14.68 -21.39
N ASN A 515 -26.44 -13.46 -21.41
CA ASN A 515 -27.14 -12.39 -22.11
C ASN A 515 -26.35 -12.11 -23.39
N GLU A 516 -26.74 -12.80 -24.46
CA GLU A 516 -26.55 -12.34 -25.83
C GLU A 516 -27.59 -11.25 -26.09
N ARG A 517 -27.13 -10.06 -26.49
CA ARG A 517 -27.61 -9.18 -27.58
C ARG A 517 -27.15 -7.74 -27.32
N ALA A 518 -26.35 -7.35 -28.20
CA ALA A 518 -26.49 -6.36 -29.29
C ALA A 518 -26.13 -4.90 -28.94
N VAL A 519 -25.28 -4.48 -29.76
CA VAL A 519 -24.81 -3.22 -30.33
C VAL A 519 -23.62 -2.60 -29.66
#